data_742a3185025339fac701bc6e1afba173
#
_entry.id   742a3185025339fac701bc6e1afba173
#
_cell.length_a   1.000
_cell.length_b   1.000
_cell.length_c   1.000
_cell.angle_alpha   90.00
_cell.angle_beta   90.00
_cell.angle_gamma   90.00
#
_symmetry.space_group_name_H-M   'P 1'
#
loop_
_entity.id
_entity.type
_entity.pdbx_description
1 polymer ?
#
loop_
_entity_poly.entity_id
_entity_poly.type
_entity_poly.pdbx_seq_one_letter_code
_entity_poly.pdbx_strand_id
1 'polypeptide(L)'
;RLAGLPFVGREEWELEHKHNTFNRLLQTLRAPDYTNCAFWVHDIRRRRGIQMDSRFKERFNQDMSDEYYQRLSTEKIMANELYLTMIYRPVVDGKRFAERSSNLAQLQAEQEQAIGKLNELATHVEAVIKDYGPYRLGMYEGQGGQVFSEALEFYGYLLNRLDEPVPVL
;
A
#
# COMPACT_ATOMS: atom_id res chain seq x y z
N ARG A 1 0.23 -0.17 0.89
CA ARG A 1 -0.06 1.21 1.24
C ARG A 1 1.16 1.84 1.90
N LEU A 2 1.37 3.14 1.69
CA LEU A 2 2.43 3.91 2.32
C LEU A 2 1.82 4.99 3.21
N ALA A 3 2.36 5.17 4.40
CA ALA A 3 1.95 6.26 5.29
C ALA A 3 2.40 7.63 4.77
N GLY A 4 3.43 7.62 3.93
CA GLY A 4 4.06 8.83 3.41
C GLY A 4 5.20 9.33 4.29
N LEU A 5 5.72 10.50 3.93
CA LEU A 5 6.80 11.14 4.65
C LEU A 5 6.43 12.60 4.92
N PRO A 6 6.37 13.02 6.19
CA PRO A 6 6.19 14.43 6.51
C PRO A 6 7.45 15.19 6.08
N PHE A 7 7.27 16.23 5.27
CA PHE A 7 8.37 17.07 4.78
C PHE A 7 8.45 18.42 5.50
N VAL A 8 7.38 18.84 6.18
CA VAL A 8 7.35 20.09 6.92
C VAL A 8 8.25 19.99 8.14
N GLY A 9 9.19 20.92 8.27
CA GLY A 9 10.15 20.96 9.37
C GLY A 9 11.33 19.99 9.24
N ARG A 10 11.53 19.39 8.06
CA ARG A 10 12.69 18.57 7.75
C ARG A 10 13.78 19.39 7.09
N GLU A 11 15.03 19.02 7.37
CA GLU A 11 16.20 19.59 6.70
C GLU A 11 16.28 19.09 5.25
N GLU A 12 16.77 19.93 4.35
CA GLU A 12 16.87 19.61 2.92
C GLU A 12 17.69 18.34 2.65
N TRP A 13 18.79 18.14 3.39
CA TRP A 13 19.63 16.96 3.25
C TRP A 13 18.91 15.64 3.64
N GLU A 14 17.99 15.70 4.61
CA GLU A 14 17.18 14.53 4.99
C GLU A 14 16.24 14.13 3.86
N LEU A 15 15.60 15.11 3.22
CA LEU A 15 14.70 14.88 2.10
C LEU A 15 15.47 14.34 0.89
N GLU A 16 16.65 14.92 0.60
CA GLU A 16 17.54 14.46 -0.46
C GLU A 16 18.02 13.03 -0.21
N HIS A 17 18.42 12.70 1.02
CA HIS A 17 18.83 11.34 1.37
C HIS A 17 17.70 10.32 1.12
N LYS A 18 16.47 10.65 1.49
CA LYS A 18 15.31 9.78 1.27
C LYS A 18 14.96 9.65 -0.21
N HIS A 19 15.01 10.74 -0.95
CA HIS A 19 14.85 10.73 -2.40
C HIS A 19 15.89 9.83 -3.07
N ASN A 20 17.15 9.94 -2.68
CA ASN A 20 18.23 9.10 -3.19
C ASN A 20 18.04 7.62 -2.84
N THR A 21 17.51 7.33 -1.65
CA THR A 21 17.17 5.94 -1.25
C THR A 21 16.09 5.35 -2.16
N PHE A 22 15.06 6.12 -2.47
CA PHE A 22 14.01 5.69 -3.40
C PHE A 22 14.55 5.52 -4.83
N ASN A 23 15.40 6.42 -5.30
CA ASN A 23 16.05 6.29 -6.61
C ASN A 23 16.94 5.03 -6.71
N ARG A 24 17.67 4.70 -5.63
CA ARG A 24 18.44 3.43 -5.57
C ARG A 24 17.57 2.21 -5.65
N LEU A 25 16.40 2.22 -4.99
CA LEU A 25 15.42 1.14 -5.14
C LEU A 25 15.03 0.97 -6.61
N LEU A 26 14.64 2.05 -7.29
CA LEU A 26 14.27 2.00 -8.70
C LEU A 26 15.41 1.48 -9.58
N GLN A 27 16.66 1.85 -9.27
CA GLN A 27 17.84 1.32 -9.97
C GLN A 27 18.03 -0.18 -9.74
N THR A 28 17.85 -0.66 -8.50
CA THR A 28 17.94 -2.09 -8.18
C THR A 28 16.89 -2.90 -8.95
N LEU A 29 15.68 -2.35 -9.10
CA LEU A 29 14.60 -2.99 -9.84
C LEU A 29 14.84 -3.08 -11.37
N ARG A 30 15.90 -2.44 -11.88
CA ARG A 30 16.35 -2.60 -13.27
C ARG A 30 17.21 -3.85 -13.47
N ALA A 31 17.57 -4.56 -12.41
CA ALA A 31 18.34 -5.79 -12.52
C ALA A 31 17.58 -6.86 -13.33
N PRO A 32 18.30 -7.76 -14.05
CA PRO A 32 17.68 -8.79 -14.90
C PRO A 32 16.64 -9.64 -14.18
N ASP A 33 16.82 -9.88 -12.88
CA ASP A 33 15.91 -10.69 -12.05
C ASP A 33 14.52 -10.08 -11.91
N TYR A 34 14.40 -8.76 -12.15
CA TYR A 34 13.15 -8.00 -12.00
C TYR A 34 12.56 -7.50 -13.32
N THR A 35 13.08 -7.95 -14.46
CA THR A 35 12.61 -7.52 -15.79
C THR A 35 11.11 -7.79 -16.02
N ASN A 36 10.57 -8.78 -15.30
CA ASN A 36 9.16 -9.18 -15.39
C ASN A 36 8.29 -8.54 -14.30
N CYS A 37 8.82 -7.54 -13.58
CA CYS A 37 8.10 -6.81 -12.55
C CYS A 37 7.60 -5.48 -13.09
N ALA A 38 6.40 -5.10 -12.69
CA ALA A 38 5.87 -3.77 -12.89
C ALA A 38 5.50 -3.15 -11.55
N PHE A 39 5.70 -1.84 -11.44
CA PHE A 39 5.38 -1.04 -10.27
C PHE A 39 4.39 0.03 -10.67
N TRP A 40 3.26 0.05 -9.99
CA TRP A 40 2.25 1.07 -10.17
C TRP A 40 2.11 1.86 -8.88
N VAL A 41 2.27 3.17 -8.99
CA VAL A 41 2.05 4.10 -7.88
C VAL A 41 0.68 4.73 -8.05
N HIS A 42 -0.13 4.64 -7.01
CA HIS A 42 -1.44 5.25 -6.97
C HIS A 42 -1.44 6.34 -5.89
N ASP A 43 -1.76 7.55 -6.28
CA ASP A 43 -2.03 8.67 -5.36
C ASP A 43 -3.53 8.94 -5.39
N ILE A 44 -4.20 8.57 -4.30
CA ILE A 44 -5.64 8.66 -4.18
C ILE A 44 -5.97 9.78 -3.18
N ARG A 45 -6.59 10.82 -3.67
CA ARG A 45 -7.06 11.91 -2.83
C ARG A 45 -8.47 11.65 -2.35
N ARG A 46 -8.62 11.48 -1.03
CA ARG A 46 -9.91 11.21 -0.38
C ARG A 46 -10.23 12.28 0.65
N ARG A 47 -11.55 12.47 0.83
CA ARG A 47 -12.04 13.20 1.99
C ARG A 47 -11.88 12.31 3.23
N ARG A 48 -11.18 12.81 4.23
CA ARG A 48 -11.03 12.13 5.53
C ARG A 48 -11.58 13.00 6.64
N GLY A 49 -12.34 12.37 7.54
CA GLY A 49 -12.62 12.94 8.85
C GLY A 49 -11.36 12.83 9.71
N ILE A 50 -11.11 13.86 10.52
CA ILE A 50 -10.05 13.75 11.54
C ILE A 50 -10.63 12.94 12.69
N GLN A 51 -10.02 11.79 12.95
CA GLN A 51 -10.28 11.03 14.18
C GLN A 51 -9.33 11.52 15.25
N MET A 52 -9.89 11.76 16.41
CA MET A 52 -9.19 12.26 17.57
C MET A 52 -8.88 11.08 18.50
N ASP A 53 -7.60 10.89 18.78
CA ASP A 53 -7.12 9.84 19.69
C ASP A 53 -6.41 10.44 20.93
N SER A 54 -6.41 11.76 21.06
CA SER A 54 -5.71 12.45 22.15
C SER A 54 -6.53 12.47 23.41
N ARG A 55 -6.00 11.89 24.48
CA ARG A 55 -6.59 11.96 25.85
C ARG A 55 -5.67 12.77 26.74
N PHE A 56 -6.17 13.88 27.26
CA PHE A 56 -5.44 14.72 28.18
C PHE A 56 -5.93 14.49 29.63
N LYS A 57 -5.02 14.53 30.59
CA LYS A 57 -5.35 14.41 32.01
C LYS A 57 -6.07 15.64 32.54
N GLU A 58 -5.69 16.80 32.03
CA GLU A 58 -6.23 18.10 32.39
C GLU A 58 -7.50 18.37 31.58
N ARG A 59 -8.60 18.66 32.27
CA ARG A 59 -9.90 18.94 31.64
C ARG A 59 -9.84 20.08 30.64
N PHE A 60 -9.14 21.16 31.00
CA PHE A 60 -8.97 22.31 30.10
C PHE A 60 -8.32 21.94 28.77
N ASN A 61 -7.26 21.13 28.81
CA ASN A 61 -6.56 20.67 27.61
C ASN A 61 -7.46 19.75 26.76
N GLN A 62 -8.29 18.93 27.43
CA GLN A 62 -9.25 18.07 26.72
C GLN A 62 -10.32 18.94 26.06
N ASP A 63 -10.94 19.90 26.77
CA ASP A 63 -11.97 20.77 26.23
C ASP A 63 -11.46 21.60 25.04
N MET A 64 -10.23 22.14 25.13
CA MET A 64 -9.57 22.83 24.01
C MET A 64 -9.36 21.93 22.80
N SER A 65 -8.89 20.73 23.06
CA SER A 65 -8.65 19.74 22.01
C SER A 65 -9.96 19.35 21.33
N ASP A 66 -11.02 19.10 22.10
CA ASP A 66 -12.34 18.73 21.58
C ASP A 66 -12.93 19.84 20.72
N GLU A 67 -12.84 21.12 21.16
CA GLU A 67 -13.30 22.26 20.38
C GLU A 67 -12.50 22.44 19.08
N TYR A 68 -11.18 22.30 19.15
CA TYR A 68 -10.31 22.39 17.96
C TYR A 68 -10.67 21.33 16.92
N TYR A 69 -10.84 20.08 17.33
CA TYR A 69 -11.19 18.99 16.42
C TYR A 69 -12.64 19.09 15.93
N GLN A 70 -13.55 19.57 16.76
CA GLN A 70 -14.92 19.85 16.32
C GLN A 70 -14.94 20.87 15.18
N ARG A 71 -14.15 21.93 15.26
CA ARG A 71 -14.01 22.91 14.17
C ARG A 71 -13.38 22.26 12.93
N LEU A 72 -12.30 21.48 13.10
CA LEU A 72 -11.65 20.79 11.98
C LEU A 72 -12.56 19.76 11.31
N SER A 73 -13.43 19.07 12.05
CA SER A 73 -14.36 18.09 11.50
C SER A 73 -15.40 18.70 10.55
N THR A 74 -15.68 19.99 10.69
CA THR A 74 -16.57 20.73 9.77
C THR A 74 -15.89 21.09 8.46
N GLU A 75 -14.56 21.07 8.42
CA GLU A 75 -13.79 21.37 7.21
C GLU A 75 -13.67 20.17 6.28
N LYS A 76 -13.55 20.45 5.00
CA LYS A 76 -13.35 19.42 3.97
C LYS A 76 -11.87 19.06 3.86
N ILE A 77 -11.38 18.27 4.82
CA ILE A 77 -9.99 17.86 4.81
C ILE A 77 -9.80 16.74 3.78
N MET A 78 -8.82 16.94 2.92
CA MET A 78 -8.42 15.98 1.91
C MET A 78 -7.08 15.37 2.30
N ALA A 79 -7.03 14.04 2.34
CA ALA A 79 -5.79 13.29 2.55
C ALA A 79 -5.40 12.57 1.26
N ASN A 80 -4.10 12.55 0.98
CA ASN A 80 -3.55 11.74 -0.09
C ASN A 80 -3.15 10.39 0.49
N GLU A 81 -3.64 9.33 -0.11
CA GLU A 81 -3.30 7.96 0.22
C GLU A 81 -2.42 7.38 -0.89
N LEU A 82 -1.23 6.95 -0.51
CA LEU A 82 -0.26 6.40 -1.44
C LEU A 82 -0.29 4.88 -1.40
N TYR A 83 -0.42 4.27 -2.58
CA TYR A 83 -0.35 2.82 -2.74
C TYR A 83 0.72 2.46 -3.77
N LEU A 84 1.50 1.45 -3.47
CA LEU A 84 2.45 0.84 -4.37
C LEU A 84 1.98 -0.57 -4.69
N THR A 85 1.60 -0.80 -5.95
CA THR A 85 1.22 -2.12 -6.45
C THR A 85 2.39 -2.73 -7.19
N MET A 86 2.78 -3.93 -6.79
CA MET A 86 3.82 -4.71 -7.45
C MET A 86 3.18 -5.85 -8.21
N ILE A 87 3.54 -5.98 -9.48
CA ILE A 87 3.03 -7.01 -10.37
C ILE A 87 4.23 -7.79 -10.88
N TYR A 88 4.20 -9.10 -10.67
CA TYR A 88 5.17 -10.01 -11.25
C TYR A 88 4.50 -10.86 -12.34
N ARG A 89 5.06 -10.83 -13.53
CA ARG A 89 4.59 -11.62 -14.66
C ARG A 89 5.65 -12.65 -15.04
N PRO A 90 5.51 -13.92 -14.60
CA PRO A 90 6.47 -14.94 -14.96
C PRO A 90 6.51 -15.11 -16.48
N VAL A 91 7.71 -15.03 -17.06
CA VAL A 91 7.93 -15.40 -18.45
C VAL A 91 8.30 -16.88 -18.45
N VAL A 92 7.43 -17.70 -18.99
CA VAL A 92 7.70 -19.10 -19.19
C VAL A 92 8.28 -19.26 -20.61
N ASP A 93 9.59 -19.46 -20.70
CA ASP A 93 10.36 -19.89 -21.88
C ASP A 93 9.85 -19.42 -23.26
N GLY A 94 9.65 -18.10 -23.42
CA GLY A 94 9.26 -17.51 -24.71
C GLY A 94 7.87 -17.93 -25.23
N LYS A 95 7.15 -18.79 -24.52
CA LYS A 95 5.81 -19.26 -24.94
C LYS A 95 4.77 -18.17 -24.68
N ARG A 96 3.95 -17.90 -25.68
CA ARG A 96 2.81 -17.01 -25.56
C ARG A 96 1.79 -17.60 -24.57
N PHE A 97 1.01 -16.74 -23.93
CA PHE A 97 -0.04 -17.13 -22.95
C PHE A 97 -0.97 -18.25 -23.48
N ALA A 98 -1.20 -18.32 -24.78
CA ALA A 98 -2.02 -19.35 -25.43
C ALA A 98 -1.36 -20.72 -25.54
N GLU A 99 -0.05 -20.83 -25.30
CA GLU A 99 0.73 -22.08 -25.41
C GLU A 99 1.05 -22.68 -24.03
N ARG A 100 0.42 -22.17 -22.97
CA ARG A 100 0.62 -22.70 -21.62
C ARG A 100 0.17 -24.15 -21.52
N SER A 101 0.97 -24.93 -20.83
CA SER A 101 0.68 -26.33 -20.52
C SER A 101 -0.74 -26.47 -19.95
N SER A 102 -1.46 -27.48 -20.44
CA SER A 102 -2.76 -27.91 -19.84
C SER A 102 -2.56 -28.70 -18.54
N ASN A 103 -1.32 -28.90 -18.10
CA ASN A 103 -1.00 -29.63 -16.88
C ASN A 103 -1.21 -28.74 -15.64
N LEU A 104 -2.27 -29.02 -14.89
CA LEU A 104 -2.64 -28.27 -13.69
C LEU A 104 -1.53 -28.22 -12.63
N ALA A 105 -0.83 -29.35 -12.43
CA ALA A 105 0.25 -29.44 -11.44
C ALA A 105 1.43 -28.53 -11.81
N GLN A 106 1.76 -28.42 -13.11
CA GLN A 106 2.81 -27.52 -13.57
C GLN A 106 2.39 -26.05 -13.39
N LEU A 107 1.15 -25.71 -13.70
CA LEU A 107 0.62 -24.35 -13.50
C LEU A 107 0.63 -23.95 -12.02
N GLN A 108 0.28 -24.87 -11.12
CA GLN A 108 0.34 -24.65 -9.69
C GLN A 108 1.78 -24.40 -9.20
N ALA A 109 2.74 -25.22 -9.65
CA ALA A 109 4.15 -25.02 -9.28
C ALA A 109 4.71 -23.68 -9.80
N GLU A 110 4.37 -23.29 -11.04
CA GLU A 110 4.75 -22.00 -11.60
C GLU A 110 4.13 -20.83 -10.80
N GLN A 111 2.88 -20.98 -10.37
CA GLN A 111 2.20 -19.98 -9.55
C GLN A 111 2.85 -19.85 -8.17
N GLU A 112 3.15 -20.96 -7.50
CA GLU A 112 3.83 -20.97 -6.20
C GLU A 112 5.20 -20.29 -6.29
N GLN A 113 5.97 -20.61 -7.34
CA GLN A 113 7.25 -19.97 -7.58
C GLN A 113 7.10 -18.45 -7.81
N ALA A 114 6.08 -18.02 -8.57
CA ALA A 114 5.81 -16.62 -8.82
C ALA A 114 5.43 -15.88 -7.54
N ILE A 115 4.62 -16.51 -6.67
CA ILE A 115 4.25 -15.96 -5.36
C ILE A 115 5.48 -15.83 -4.47
N GLY A 116 6.36 -16.83 -4.45
CA GLY A 116 7.63 -16.79 -3.71
C GLY A 116 8.48 -15.59 -4.13
N LYS A 117 8.73 -15.43 -5.43
CA LYS A 117 9.48 -14.29 -5.96
C LYS A 117 8.84 -12.93 -5.67
N LEU A 118 7.51 -12.85 -5.76
CA LEU A 118 6.79 -11.60 -5.44
C LEU A 118 6.92 -11.26 -3.95
N ASN A 119 6.87 -12.25 -3.07
CA ASN A 119 7.05 -12.05 -1.64
C ASN A 119 8.49 -11.61 -1.28
N GLU A 120 9.51 -12.20 -1.91
CA GLU A 120 10.90 -11.78 -1.76
C GLU A 120 11.09 -10.32 -2.19
N LEU A 121 10.56 -9.97 -3.37
CA LEU A 121 10.58 -8.62 -3.88
C LEU A 121 9.88 -7.65 -2.94
N ALA A 122 8.68 -8.01 -2.45
CA ALA A 122 7.93 -7.18 -1.53
C ALA A 122 8.70 -6.92 -0.23
N THR A 123 9.33 -7.95 0.33
CA THR A 123 10.16 -7.83 1.54
C THR A 123 11.36 -6.93 1.31
N HIS A 124 12.02 -7.04 0.14
CA HIS A 124 13.14 -6.16 -0.21
C HIS A 124 12.69 -4.70 -0.35
N VAL A 125 11.60 -4.47 -1.08
CA VAL A 125 11.02 -3.12 -1.26
C VAL A 125 10.66 -2.50 0.08
N GLU A 126 9.95 -3.23 0.96
CA GLU A 126 9.57 -2.76 2.29
C GLU A 126 10.77 -2.37 3.15
N ALA A 127 11.84 -3.17 3.10
CA ALA A 127 13.06 -2.88 3.84
C ALA A 127 13.71 -1.57 3.38
N VAL A 128 13.71 -1.30 2.07
CA VAL A 128 14.31 -0.08 1.51
C VAL A 128 13.46 1.15 1.81
N ILE A 129 12.12 1.03 1.69
CA ILE A 129 11.20 2.16 1.89
C ILE A 129 10.59 2.20 3.29
N LYS A 130 11.21 1.56 4.28
CA LYS A 130 10.69 1.46 5.67
C LYS A 130 10.31 2.83 6.27
N ASP A 131 11.06 3.87 5.93
CA ASP A 131 10.84 5.22 6.43
C ASP A 131 9.55 5.87 5.91
N TYR A 132 8.97 5.33 4.84
CA TYR A 132 7.68 5.74 4.29
C TYR A 132 6.50 5.01 4.94
N GLY A 133 6.76 4.20 5.99
CA GLY A 133 5.74 3.43 6.70
C GLY A 133 4.96 2.48 5.79
N PRO A 134 5.63 1.52 5.11
CA PRO A 134 4.94 0.57 4.26
C PRO A 134 4.04 -0.35 5.09
N TYR A 135 2.87 -0.63 4.54
CA TYR A 135 1.90 -1.56 5.10
C TYR A 135 1.33 -2.42 3.98
N ARG A 136 1.44 -3.75 4.10
CA ARG A 136 0.81 -4.67 3.14
C ARG A 136 -0.69 -4.71 3.37
N LEU A 137 -1.44 -4.59 2.29
CA LEU A 137 -2.87 -4.85 2.34
C LEU A 137 -3.08 -6.35 2.55
N GLY A 138 -3.87 -6.69 3.54
CA GLY A 138 -4.10 -8.06 3.98
C GLY A 138 -5.57 -8.43 4.02
N MET A 139 -5.84 -9.48 4.75
CA MET A 139 -7.19 -9.88 5.13
C MET A 139 -7.40 -9.54 6.61
N TYR A 140 -8.61 -9.18 6.97
CA TYR A 140 -8.99 -8.92 8.34
C TYR A 140 -10.36 -9.53 8.65
N GLU A 141 -10.58 -9.85 9.92
CA GLU A 141 -11.83 -10.39 10.40
C GLU A 141 -12.72 -9.25 10.92
N GLY A 142 -13.93 -9.16 10.40
CA GLY A 142 -14.93 -8.20 10.84
C GLY A 142 -15.86 -8.77 11.91
N GLN A 143 -16.91 -8.01 12.22
CA GLN A 143 -17.92 -8.47 13.18
C GLN A 143 -18.64 -9.71 12.64
N GLY A 144 -18.76 -10.75 13.48
CA GLY A 144 -19.41 -12.00 13.12
C GLY A 144 -18.54 -13.05 12.44
N GLY A 145 -17.20 -12.87 12.44
CA GLY A 145 -16.27 -13.86 11.89
C GLY A 145 -16.14 -13.83 10.36
N GLN A 146 -16.72 -12.84 9.71
CA GLN A 146 -16.60 -12.68 8.27
C GLN A 146 -15.21 -12.08 7.92
N VAL A 147 -14.54 -12.68 6.93
CA VAL A 147 -13.22 -12.23 6.46
C VAL A 147 -13.39 -11.23 5.33
N PHE A 148 -12.64 -10.13 5.41
CA PHE A 148 -12.61 -9.05 4.43
C PHE A 148 -11.21 -8.91 3.84
N SER A 149 -11.11 -8.30 2.66
CA SER A 149 -9.85 -8.08 1.96
C SER A 149 -9.61 -6.61 1.66
N GLU A 150 -8.60 -6.03 2.32
CA GLU A 150 -8.17 -4.64 2.05
C GLU A 150 -7.73 -4.44 0.59
N ALA A 151 -7.18 -5.47 -0.05
CA ALA A 151 -6.79 -5.40 -1.45
C ALA A 151 -8.02 -5.30 -2.38
N LEU A 152 -9.08 -6.05 -2.11
CA LEU A 152 -10.33 -5.96 -2.85
C LEU A 152 -11.04 -4.63 -2.61
N GLU A 153 -11.00 -4.10 -1.39
CA GLU A 153 -11.50 -2.76 -1.06
C GLU A 153 -10.77 -1.67 -1.84
N PHE A 154 -9.43 -1.76 -1.89
CA PHE A 154 -8.61 -0.85 -2.68
C PHE A 154 -9.01 -0.88 -4.16
N TYR A 155 -9.15 -2.07 -4.76
CA TYR A 155 -9.58 -2.19 -6.15
C TYR A 155 -11.03 -1.77 -6.36
N GLY A 156 -11.92 -2.08 -5.42
CA GLY A 156 -13.32 -1.64 -5.44
C GLY A 156 -13.41 -0.12 -5.47
N TYR A 157 -12.59 0.54 -4.65
CA TYR A 157 -12.50 1.99 -4.67
C TYR A 157 -11.91 2.55 -5.98
N LEU A 158 -10.82 1.95 -6.46
CA LEU A 158 -10.14 2.40 -7.67
C LEU A 158 -11.05 2.32 -8.91
N LEU A 159 -11.85 1.26 -9.02
CA LEU A 159 -12.70 1.01 -10.18
C LEU A 159 -14.08 1.68 -10.05
N ASN A 160 -14.68 1.64 -8.87
CA ASN A 160 -16.09 2.00 -8.68
C ASN A 160 -16.29 3.12 -7.66
N ARG A 161 -15.22 3.61 -7.02
CA ARG A 161 -15.25 4.54 -5.88
C ARG A 161 -16.08 4.03 -4.70
N LEU A 162 -16.18 2.71 -4.56
CA LEU A 162 -16.82 2.07 -3.42
C LEU A 162 -15.85 2.12 -2.23
N ASP A 163 -16.30 2.68 -1.11
CA ASP A 163 -15.55 2.76 0.15
C ASP A 163 -16.24 1.85 1.18
N GLU A 164 -16.47 0.61 0.79
CA GLU A 164 -17.17 -0.39 1.58
C GLU A 164 -16.31 -1.64 1.79
N PRO A 165 -16.43 -2.31 2.95
CA PRO A 165 -15.75 -3.58 3.19
C PRO A 165 -16.15 -4.64 2.15
N VAL A 166 -15.15 -5.32 1.59
CA VAL A 166 -15.38 -6.38 0.58
C VAL A 166 -15.11 -7.74 1.19
N PRO A 167 -16.16 -8.56 1.38
CA PRO A 167 -16.01 -9.88 1.97
C PRO A 167 -15.31 -10.84 1.00
N VAL A 168 -14.52 -11.74 1.59
CA VAL A 168 -13.94 -12.89 0.89
C VAL A 168 -14.91 -14.04 1.02
N LEU A 169 -15.36 -14.60 -0.10
CA LEU A 169 -16.27 -15.73 -0.17
C LEU A 169 -15.58 -17.05 0.13
#